data_2dc6f1fdc89e5b39367aee258f02339d
#
_entry.id   2dc6f1fdc89e5b39367aee258f02339d
#
_cell.length_a   1.000
_cell.length_b   1.000
_cell.length_c   1.000
_cell.angle_alpha   90.00
_cell.angle_beta   90.00
_cell.angle_gamma   90.00
#
_symmetry.space_group_name_H-M   'P 1'
#
loop_
_entity.id
_entity.type
_entity.pdbx_description
1 polymer ?
#
loop_
_entity_poly.entity_id
_entity_poly.type
_entity_poly.pdbx_seq_one_letter_code
_entity_poly.pdbx_strand_id
1 'polypeptide(L)'
;SNYGYSNNKDCNMKKLLILFLFPLTALCQDFPDGMVAVEFNASFNKTNEVSWLTKLSDCETQRVDIAADSRWSKEYKVVVVPTIVIFNNNEEVKRFQANIMMTMEATLKEVQNSIDEIVMEAF
;
A
#
# COMPACT_ATOMS: atom_id res chain seq x y z
N SER A 1 -6.52 0.87 15.28
CA SER A 1 -5.50 0.28 14.48
C SER A 1 -5.91 0.24 13.01
N ASN A 2 -4.99 0.54 12.16
CA ASN A 2 -5.24 0.55 10.72
C ASN A 2 -4.85 -0.73 10.03
N TYR A 3 -4.42 -1.71 10.79
CA TYR A 3 -4.08 -3.00 10.22
C TYR A 3 -5.33 -3.79 9.89
N GLY A 4 -5.24 -4.60 8.87
CA GLY A 4 -6.28 -5.55 8.59
C GLY A 4 -7.49 -4.98 7.92
N TYR A 5 -7.32 -4.45 6.79
CA TYR A 5 -8.44 -4.16 5.92
C TYR A 5 -9.23 -5.42 5.70
N SER A 6 -10.47 -5.42 6.10
CA SER A 6 -11.17 -6.67 6.30
C SER A 6 -12.10 -7.12 5.19
N ASN A 7 -12.43 -6.27 4.25
CA ASN A 7 -13.51 -6.61 3.31
C ASN A 7 -13.03 -7.25 2.01
N ASN A 8 -11.86 -7.83 2.04
CA ASN A 8 -11.25 -8.33 0.83
C ASN A 8 -11.91 -9.57 0.26
N LYS A 9 -12.50 -10.38 1.11
CA LYS A 9 -13.17 -11.59 0.64
C LYS A 9 -14.37 -11.26 -0.22
N ASP A 10 -15.18 -10.33 0.25
CA ASP A 10 -16.34 -9.90 -0.53
C ASP A 10 -15.91 -9.25 -1.82
N CYS A 11 -14.85 -8.48 -1.76
CA CYS A 11 -14.30 -7.83 -2.92
C CYS A 11 -13.85 -8.84 -3.96
N ASN A 12 -13.17 -9.89 -3.54
CA ASN A 12 -12.69 -10.91 -4.45
C ASN A 12 -13.84 -11.67 -5.10
N MET A 13 -14.89 -11.94 -4.35
CA MET A 13 -16.07 -12.59 -4.89
C MET A 13 -16.73 -11.74 -5.95
N LYS A 14 -16.81 -10.44 -5.69
CA LYS A 14 -17.37 -9.51 -6.68
C LYS A 14 -16.53 -9.46 -7.94
N LYS A 15 -15.21 -9.53 -7.81
CA LYS A 15 -14.34 -9.58 -8.98
C LYS A 15 -14.65 -10.78 -9.87
N LEU A 16 -14.85 -11.93 -9.26
CA LEU A 16 -15.16 -13.14 -10.03
C LEU A 16 -16.46 -12.98 -10.81
N LEU A 17 -17.49 -12.45 -10.16
CA LEU A 17 -18.77 -12.24 -10.82
C LEU A 17 -18.65 -11.24 -11.96
N ILE A 18 -17.93 -10.15 -11.71
CA ILE A 18 -17.77 -9.10 -12.69
C ILE A 18 -16.98 -9.55 -13.90
N LEU A 19 -15.93 -10.35 -13.68
CA LEU A 19 -15.16 -10.91 -14.78
C LEU A 19 -16.00 -11.72 -15.71
N PHE A 20 -17.02 -12.38 -15.18
CA PHE A 20 -17.91 -13.19 -15.98
C PHE A 20 -18.85 -12.36 -16.82
N LEU A 21 -19.32 -11.25 -16.29
CA LEU A 21 -20.32 -10.40 -16.95
C LEU A 21 -19.71 -9.24 -17.71
N PHE A 22 -18.81 -8.52 -17.07
CA PHE A 22 -18.19 -7.31 -17.61
C PHE A 22 -16.77 -7.17 -17.07
N PRO A 23 -15.87 -6.60 -17.85
CA PRO A 23 -14.50 -6.35 -17.38
C PRO A 23 -14.42 -5.09 -16.51
N LEU A 24 -15.34 -4.94 -15.57
CA LEU A 24 -15.33 -3.79 -14.66
C LEU A 24 -14.60 -4.17 -13.39
N THR A 25 -13.29 -4.10 -13.44
CA THR A 25 -12.46 -4.46 -12.30
C THR A 25 -12.41 -3.37 -11.24
N ALA A 26 -12.85 -2.16 -11.58
CA ALA A 26 -12.74 -1.00 -10.72
C ALA A 26 -13.64 -1.05 -9.50
N LEU A 27 -14.58 -1.98 -9.44
CA LEU A 27 -15.52 -2.05 -8.32
C LEU A 27 -14.91 -2.62 -7.06
N CYS A 28 -13.70 -3.21 -7.15
CA CYS A 28 -13.07 -3.87 -6.01
C CYS A 28 -11.67 -3.30 -5.83
N GLN A 29 -11.59 -2.28 -4.99
CA GLN A 29 -10.33 -1.58 -4.73
C GLN A 29 -9.93 -1.80 -3.28
N ASP A 30 -8.66 -2.10 -3.06
CA ASP A 30 -8.14 -2.27 -1.72
C ASP A 30 -7.90 -0.94 -1.02
N PHE A 31 -7.66 0.11 -1.78
CA PHE A 31 -7.32 1.41 -1.24
C PHE A 31 -8.18 2.49 -1.87
N PRO A 32 -8.33 3.64 -1.19
CA PRO A 32 -9.11 4.74 -1.76
C PRO A 32 -8.47 5.29 -3.03
N ASP A 33 -9.27 6.00 -3.83
CA ASP A 33 -8.76 6.69 -5.01
C ASP A 33 -7.83 7.82 -4.59
N GLY A 34 -7.03 8.26 -5.55
CA GLY A 34 -6.05 9.30 -5.30
C GLY A 34 -4.74 8.73 -4.81
N MET A 35 -3.94 9.60 -4.22
CA MET A 35 -2.62 9.23 -3.73
C MET A 35 -2.72 8.57 -2.37
N VAL A 36 -2.16 7.38 -2.27
CA VAL A 36 -2.12 6.64 -0.99
C VAL A 36 -0.73 6.06 -0.81
N ALA A 37 -0.15 6.27 0.35
CA ALA A 37 1.11 5.63 0.74
C ALA A 37 0.77 4.52 1.74
N VAL A 38 1.08 3.29 1.37
CA VAL A 38 0.75 2.13 2.17
C VAL A 38 2.04 1.50 2.69
N GLU A 39 2.12 1.35 4.00
CA GLU A 39 3.22 0.59 4.61
C GLU A 39 2.77 -0.84 4.83
N PHE A 40 3.40 -1.76 4.14
CA PHE A 40 3.23 -3.19 4.38
C PHE A 40 4.29 -3.63 5.36
N ASN A 41 3.87 -4.05 6.53
CA ASN A 41 4.78 -4.51 7.56
C ASN A 41 4.19 -5.76 8.21
N ALA A 42 4.88 -6.31 9.16
CA ALA A 42 4.39 -7.47 9.89
C ALA A 42 4.47 -7.16 11.38
N SER A 43 3.56 -7.73 12.15
CA SER A 43 3.51 -7.46 13.58
C SER A 43 4.80 -7.84 14.29
N PHE A 44 5.49 -8.89 13.82
CA PHE A 44 6.78 -9.26 14.42
C PHE A 44 7.87 -8.22 14.17
N ASN A 45 7.68 -7.30 13.24
CA ASN A 45 8.66 -6.26 12.91
C ASN A 45 8.14 -4.88 13.29
N LYS A 46 7.22 -4.79 14.23
CA LYS A 46 6.58 -3.53 14.59
C LYS A 46 7.57 -2.50 15.11
N THR A 47 8.65 -2.93 15.75
CA THR A 47 9.65 -2.00 16.26
C THR A 47 10.32 -1.19 15.15
N ASN A 48 10.28 -1.69 13.92
CA ASN A 48 10.85 -1.01 12.76
C ASN A 48 9.76 -0.37 11.90
N GLU A 49 8.57 -0.19 12.45
CA GLU A 49 7.49 0.51 11.77
C GLU A 49 7.95 1.92 11.40
N VAL A 50 7.55 2.36 10.22
CA VAL A 50 7.93 3.68 9.72
C VAL A 50 7.19 4.75 10.52
N SER A 51 7.90 5.40 11.42
CA SER A 51 7.28 6.33 12.36
C SER A 51 6.77 7.60 11.71
N TRP A 52 7.37 8.01 10.61
CA TRP A 52 7.01 9.25 9.95
C TRP A 52 5.96 9.08 8.84
N LEU A 53 5.41 7.88 8.68
CA LEU A 53 4.46 7.63 7.60
C LEU A 53 3.31 8.63 7.59
N THR A 54 2.74 8.87 8.77
CA THR A 54 1.59 9.77 8.89
C THR A 54 1.94 11.24 8.69
N LYS A 55 3.21 11.57 8.59
CA LYS A 55 3.66 12.93 8.32
C LYS A 55 3.72 13.26 6.83
N LEU A 56 3.52 12.26 5.98
CA LEU A 56 3.45 12.51 4.54
C LEU A 56 2.24 13.38 4.23
N SER A 57 2.42 14.31 3.29
CA SER A 57 1.35 15.21 2.86
C SER A 57 0.96 14.93 1.42
N ASP A 58 -0.21 15.44 1.05
CA ASP A 58 -0.78 15.29 -0.30
C ASP A 58 -1.09 13.84 -0.66
N CYS A 59 -1.28 13.01 0.35
CA CYS A 59 -1.68 11.62 0.16
C CYS A 59 -2.35 11.13 1.43
N GLU A 60 -3.10 10.04 1.30
CA GLU A 60 -3.56 9.30 2.46
C GLU A 60 -2.51 8.28 2.83
N THR A 61 -2.52 7.84 4.09
CA THR A 61 -1.58 6.85 4.55
C THR A 61 -2.31 5.68 5.20
N GLN A 62 -1.79 4.48 5.00
CA GLN A 62 -2.36 3.28 5.60
C GLN A 62 -1.25 2.32 5.98
N ARG A 63 -1.54 1.47 6.97
CA ARG A 63 -0.64 0.40 7.37
C ARG A 63 -1.38 -0.93 7.24
N VAL A 64 -0.69 -1.89 6.67
CA VAL A 64 -1.24 -3.23 6.46
C VAL A 64 -0.29 -4.24 7.10
N ASP A 65 -0.86 -5.15 7.90
CA ASP A 65 -0.09 -6.24 8.51
C ASP A 65 -0.19 -7.46 7.61
N ILE A 66 0.89 -7.75 6.89
CA ILE A 66 0.89 -8.88 5.96
C ILE A 66 0.91 -10.23 6.67
N ALA A 67 1.26 -10.24 7.96
CA ALA A 67 1.24 -11.48 8.75
C ALA A 67 -0.19 -11.88 9.12
N ALA A 68 -1.09 -10.91 9.16
CA ALA A 68 -2.49 -11.19 9.48
C ALA A 68 -3.23 -11.85 8.33
N ASP A 69 -2.80 -11.56 7.09
CA ASP A 69 -3.45 -12.11 5.90
C ASP A 69 -2.40 -12.20 4.79
N SER A 70 -2.08 -13.42 4.40
CA SER A 70 -1.05 -13.66 3.40
C SER A 70 -1.43 -13.17 1.99
N ARG A 71 -2.69 -12.86 1.78
CA ARG A 71 -3.13 -12.31 0.49
C ARG A 71 -2.37 -11.03 0.15
N TRP A 72 -2.10 -10.21 1.16
CA TRP A 72 -1.43 -8.93 0.94
C TRP A 72 -0.05 -9.10 0.34
N SER A 73 0.76 -10.00 0.89
CA SER A 73 2.11 -10.20 0.38
C SER A 73 2.12 -10.82 -1.01
N LYS A 74 1.16 -11.68 -1.29
CA LYS A 74 1.07 -12.32 -2.59
C LYS A 74 0.60 -11.36 -3.66
N GLU A 75 -0.45 -10.64 -3.39
CA GLU A 75 -1.07 -9.75 -4.37
C GLU A 75 -0.17 -8.57 -4.70
N TYR A 76 0.48 -8.01 -3.70
CA TYR A 76 1.34 -6.83 -3.88
C TYR A 76 2.82 -7.17 -3.94
N LYS A 77 3.13 -8.45 -3.93
CA LYS A 77 4.51 -8.96 -4.08
C LYS A 77 5.44 -8.31 -3.06
N VAL A 78 5.03 -8.33 -1.81
CA VAL A 78 5.83 -7.80 -0.72
C VAL A 78 6.77 -8.90 -0.25
N VAL A 79 8.06 -8.70 -0.45
CA VAL A 79 9.09 -9.71 -0.12
C VAL A 79 9.92 -9.33 1.08
N VAL A 80 9.94 -8.06 1.45
CA VAL A 80 10.63 -7.58 2.64
C VAL A 80 9.71 -6.64 3.39
N VAL A 81 9.93 -6.47 4.69
CA VAL A 81 9.14 -5.57 5.52
C VAL A 81 10.07 -4.64 6.29
N PRO A 82 9.68 -3.37 6.47
CA PRO A 82 8.53 -2.73 5.85
C PRO A 82 8.76 -2.40 4.37
N THR A 83 7.69 -2.36 3.61
CA THR A 83 7.71 -1.87 2.24
C THR A 83 6.66 -0.79 2.14
N ILE A 84 7.02 0.38 1.61
CA ILE A 84 6.07 1.45 1.35
C ILE A 84 5.78 1.46 -0.13
N VAL A 85 4.51 1.37 -0.48
CA VAL A 85 4.06 1.44 -1.87
C VAL A 85 3.18 2.66 -2.02
N ILE A 86 3.48 3.48 -3.01
CA ILE A 86 2.66 4.64 -3.33
C ILE A 86 1.74 4.25 -4.48
N PHE A 87 0.45 4.40 -4.23
CA PHE A 87 -0.58 4.15 -5.23
C PHE A 87 -1.20 5.45 -5.67
N ASN A 88 -1.54 5.53 -6.95
CA ASN A 88 -2.33 6.62 -7.49
C ASN A 88 -3.52 5.98 -8.19
N ASN A 89 -4.71 6.18 -7.63
CA ASN A 89 -5.93 5.55 -8.11
C ASN A 89 -5.78 4.03 -8.21
N ASN A 90 -5.26 3.44 -7.14
CA ASN A 90 -5.04 1.99 -7.00
C ASN A 90 -4.01 1.40 -7.94
N GLU A 91 -3.22 2.22 -8.57
CA GLU A 91 -2.13 1.78 -9.43
C GLU A 91 -0.80 2.09 -8.76
N GLU A 92 0.05 1.10 -8.64
CA GLU A 92 1.36 1.29 -8.01
C GLU A 92 2.23 2.19 -8.88
N VAL A 93 2.77 3.26 -8.29
CA VAL A 93 3.63 4.20 -9.02
C VAL A 93 5.05 4.24 -8.48
N LYS A 94 5.25 3.86 -7.22
CA LYS A 94 6.58 3.86 -6.62
C LYS A 94 6.60 2.94 -5.43
N ARG A 95 7.76 2.34 -5.17
CA ARG A 95 7.92 1.40 -4.07
C ARG A 95 9.26 1.66 -3.38
N PHE A 96 9.24 1.61 -2.06
CA PHE A 96 10.44 1.72 -1.22
C PHE A 96 10.50 0.48 -0.35
N GLN A 97 11.59 -0.27 -0.45
CA GLN A 97 11.74 -1.52 0.28
C GLN A 97 12.78 -1.39 1.37
N ALA A 98 12.55 -2.10 2.46
CA ALA A 98 13.51 -2.17 3.55
C ALA A 98 14.77 -2.92 3.14
N ASN A 99 15.81 -2.76 3.94
CA ASN A 99 17.04 -3.54 3.80
C ASN A 99 16.86 -4.93 4.40
N ILE A 100 17.93 -5.73 4.33
CA ILE A 100 17.90 -7.10 4.85
C ILE A 100 17.72 -7.15 6.36
N MET A 101 17.96 -6.05 7.06
CA MET A 101 17.76 -5.94 8.50
C MET A 101 16.32 -5.56 8.86
N MET A 102 15.45 -5.52 7.87
CA MET A 102 14.05 -5.16 8.04
C MET A 102 13.87 -3.73 8.58
N THR A 103 14.73 -2.83 8.12
CA THR A 103 14.67 -1.41 8.48
C THR A 103 14.53 -0.58 7.21
N MET A 104 13.65 0.43 7.26
CA MET A 104 13.45 1.32 6.13
C MET A 104 14.57 2.36 6.09
N GLU A 105 15.33 2.37 4.99
CA GLU A 105 16.39 3.34 4.80
C GLU A 105 15.91 4.61 4.10
N ALA A 106 14.82 4.52 3.36
CA ALA A 106 14.25 5.70 2.73
C ALA A 106 13.79 6.68 3.80
N THR A 107 13.97 7.95 3.52
CA THR A 107 13.60 9.01 4.46
C THR A 107 12.25 9.60 4.11
N LEU A 108 11.67 10.31 5.07
CA LEU A 108 10.45 11.07 4.84
C LEU A 108 10.60 11.95 3.60
N LYS A 109 11.73 12.62 3.48
CA LYS A 109 11.97 13.54 2.37
C LYS A 109 11.99 12.83 1.03
N GLU A 110 12.62 11.67 0.97
CA GLU A 110 12.68 10.90 -0.28
C GLU A 110 11.30 10.45 -0.73
N VAL A 111 10.51 9.94 0.21
CA VAL A 111 9.17 9.47 -0.10
C VAL A 111 8.27 10.65 -0.47
N GLN A 112 8.36 11.74 0.30
CA GLN A 112 7.58 12.93 0.00
C GLN A 112 7.91 13.50 -1.38
N ASN A 113 9.20 13.52 -1.74
CA ASN A 113 9.60 13.99 -3.06
C ASN A 113 8.97 13.17 -4.17
N SER A 114 8.89 11.86 -3.99
CA SER A 114 8.25 10.99 -4.99
C SER A 114 6.77 11.32 -5.13
N ILE A 115 6.10 11.55 -4.00
CA ILE A 115 4.69 11.92 -4.02
C ILE A 115 4.51 13.25 -4.75
N ASP A 116 5.36 14.23 -4.41
CA ASP A 116 5.28 15.56 -5.01
C ASP A 116 5.49 15.50 -6.54
N GLU A 117 6.42 14.68 -7.00
CA GLU A 117 6.65 14.51 -8.43
C GLU A 117 5.41 13.96 -9.13
N ILE A 118 4.78 12.96 -8.53
CA ILE A 118 3.59 12.34 -9.12
C ILE A 118 2.45 13.35 -9.17
N VAL A 119 2.27 14.11 -8.09
CA VAL A 119 1.22 15.13 -8.03
C VAL A 119 1.47 16.20 -9.09
N MET A 120 2.71 16.62 -9.25
CA MET A 120 3.04 17.63 -10.26
C MET A 120 2.80 17.16 -11.69
N GLU A 121 3.06 15.89 -11.95
CA GLU A 121 2.84 15.33 -13.29
C GLU A 121 1.34 15.26 -13.64
N ALA A 122 0.48 15.30 -12.64
CA ALA A 122 -0.96 15.22 -12.85
C ALA A 122 -1.57 16.55 -13.31
N PHE A 123 -0.81 17.63 -13.28
CA PHE A 123 -1.31 18.98 -13.67
C PHE A 123 -0.83 19.42 -15.05
#